data_8dc921062e572a4859991f90d22473a3
#
_entry.id   8dc921062e572a4859991f90d22473a3
#
_cell.length_a   1.000
_cell.length_b   1.000
_cell.length_c   1.000
_cell.angle_alpha   90.00
_cell.angle_beta   90.00
_cell.angle_gamma   90.00
#
_symmetry.space_group_name_H-M   'P 1'
#
loop_
_entity.id
_entity.type
_entity.pdbx_description
1 polymer ?
#
loop_
_entity_poly.entity_id
_entity_poly.type
_entity_poly.pdbx_seq_one_letter_code
_entity_poly.pdbx_strand_id
1 'polypeptide(L)'
;MRSYQNPENVSKILITASSILFGGIAILSSLFVVPSGEVGVVTTLGKVSDEPRQPGLNLKIPFLQSTHSFSVRTQVIPEKFSTLTKDLQVIEATATVKYAVKPSEAPRIYSTIATDNSAIYARVIQPSLLKSLKSVFSKYELDTIATDWNNISSLVQESVSQELSKFDYVVVRGLDITGLQIAEEYRAAIEQKQIAQQQLLRAKTEVQIAEQEAIKFETLSRSLNNSVLYKLFLDKWDGQTQVVPSFAGASTPPVIVGRN
;
A
#
# COMPACT_ATOMS: atom_id res chain seq x y z
N MET A 1 73.64 -47.31 24.08
CA MET A 1 73.09 -47.81 22.80
C MET A 1 72.26 -46.71 22.16
N ARG A 2 72.76 -46.03 21.14
CA ARG A 2 71.98 -45.07 20.34
C ARG A 2 71.38 -45.88 19.18
N SER A 3 70.06 -46.07 19.18
CA SER A 3 69.35 -46.66 18.07
C SER A 3 69.43 -45.70 16.89
N TYR A 4 70.19 -46.06 15.85
CA TYR A 4 70.18 -45.39 14.56
C TYR A 4 68.80 -45.66 13.92
N GLN A 5 67.90 -44.69 14.02
CA GLN A 5 66.68 -44.74 13.25
C GLN A 5 67.03 -44.54 11.77
N ASN A 6 66.67 -45.55 10.98
CA ASN A 6 66.97 -45.58 9.56
C ASN A 6 66.25 -44.39 8.85
N PRO A 7 66.97 -43.43 8.21
CA PRO A 7 66.40 -42.20 7.67
C PRO A 7 65.29 -42.46 6.64
N GLU A 8 65.30 -43.62 5.98
CA GLU A 8 64.24 -44.01 5.04
C GLU A 8 62.90 -44.30 5.73
N ASN A 9 62.88 -44.86 6.93
CA ASN A 9 61.67 -45.13 7.67
C ASN A 9 61.07 -43.81 8.24
N VAL A 10 61.88 -42.88 8.63
CA VAL A 10 61.43 -41.56 9.13
C VAL A 10 60.79 -40.75 8.00
N SER A 11 61.33 -40.76 6.79
CA SER A 11 60.75 -40.07 5.64
C SER A 11 59.42 -40.72 5.22
N LYS A 12 59.30 -42.03 5.22
CA LYS A 12 58.03 -42.74 4.93
C LYS A 12 56.95 -42.41 5.96
N ILE A 13 57.29 -42.41 7.24
CA ILE A 13 56.36 -42.03 8.33
C ILE A 13 55.89 -40.56 8.17
N LEU A 14 56.78 -39.63 7.86
CA LEU A 14 56.44 -38.22 7.64
C LEU A 14 55.52 -38.03 6.40
N ILE A 15 55.80 -38.75 5.31
CA ILE A 15 54.96 -38.70 4.10
C ILE A 15 53.55 -39.27 4.37
N THR A 16 53.48 -40.41 5.09
CA THR A 16 52.18 -41.00 5.43
C THR A 16 51.40 -40.14 6.42
N ALA A 17 52.02 -39.58 7.42
CA ALA A 17 51.40 -38.65 8.37
C ALA A 17 50.89 -37.39 7.67
N SER A 18 51.69 -36.82 6.76
CA SER A 18 51.30 -35.66 5.97
C SER A 18 50.11 -35.94 5.03
N SER A 19 50.11 -37.13 4.39
CA SER A 19 49.00 -37.58 3.51
C SER A 19 47.69 -37.77 4.28
N ILE A 20 47.75 -38.38 5.47
CA ILE A 20 46.58 -38.54 6.35
C ILE A 20 46.07 -37.19 6.83
N LEU A 21 46.94 -36.28 7.23
CA LEU A 21 46.59 -34.93 7.65
C LEU A 21 45.92 -34.16 6.51
N PHE A 22 46.50 -34.17 5.30
CA PHE A 22 45.95 -33.52 4.12
C PHE A 22 44.61 -34.14 3.70
N GLY A 23 44.47 -35.45 3.72
CA GLY A 23 43.22 -36.17 3.48
C GLY A 23 42.14 -35.78 4.50
N GLY A 24 42.47 -35.70 5.77
CA GLY A 24 41.56 -35.25 6.81
C GLY A 24 41.08 -33.81 6.63
N ILE A 25 41.98 -32.89 6.30
CA ILE A 25 41.62 -31.50 6.00
C ILE A 25 40.72 -31.43 4.75
N ALA A 26 41.01 -32.19 3.69
CA ALA A 26 40.21 -32.23 2.50
C ALA A 26 38.78 -32.74 2.76
N ILE A 27 38.62 -33.78 3.58
CA ILE A 27 37.31 -34.31 3.96
C ILE A 27 36.52 -33.26 4.78
N LEU A 28 37.14 -32.65 5.77
CA LEU A 28 36.49 -31.63 6.58
C LEU A 28 36.08 -30.40 5.76
N SER A 29 36.91 -29.98 4.81
CA SER A 29 36.62 -28.84 3.91
C SER A 29 35.60 -29.17 2.81
N SER A 30 35.24 -30.44 2.64
CA SER A 30 34.20 -30.89 1.72
C SER A 30 32.80 -30.65 2.27
N LEU A 31 32.65 -30.49 3.59
CA LEU A 31 31.37 -30.31 4.23
C LEU A 31 30.99 -28.81 4.24
N PHE A 32 29.73 -28.50 3.89
CA PHE A 32 29.15 -27.20 4.11
C PHE A 32 27.69 -27.29 4.51
N VAL A 33 27.21 -26.34 5.27
CA VAL A 33 25.84 -26.30 5.77
C VAL A 33 25.09 -25.17 5.07
N VAL A 34 23.92 -25.51 4.52
CA VAL A 34 22.95 -24.53 4.02
C VAL A 34 21.94 -24.27 5.14
N PRO A 35 21.80 -23.02 5.61
CA PRO A 35 20.84 -22.67 6.67
C PRO A 35 19.39 -22.94 6.25
N SER A 36 18.51 -23.19 7.23
CA SER A 36 17.09 -23.28 6.99
C SER A 36 16.54 -21.97 6.42
N GLY A 37 15.70 -22.04 5.36
CA GLY A 37 15.16 -20.87 4.66
C GLY A 37 16.13 -20.25 3.65
N GLU A 38 17.22 -20.95 3.34
CA GLU A 38 18.13 -20.62 2.24
C GLU A 38 18.27 -21.79 1.29
N VAL A 39 18.80 -21.52 0.12
CA VAL A 39 19.18 -22.51 -0.87
C VAL A 39 20.61 -22.26 -1.31
N GLY A 40 21.40 -23.33 -1.40
CA GLY A 40 22.81 -23.24 -1.80
C GLY A 40 22.96 -23.34 -3.32
N VAL A 41 23.71 -22.42 -3.91
CA VAL A 41 24.18 -22.50 -5.29
C VAL A 41 25.64 -22.89 -5.27
N VAL A 42 26.00 -23.95 -6.00
CA VAL A 42 27.37 -24.43 -6.11
C VAL A 42 27.93 -24.00 -7.46
N THR A 43 29.15 -23.45 -7.45
CA THR A 43 29.89 -23.13 -8.66
C THR A 43 31.17 -24.01 -8.72
N THR A 44 31.43 -24.61 -9.85
CA THR A 44 32.64 -25.41 -10.11
C THR A 44 33.51 -24.67 -11.12
N LEU A 45 34.65 -24.14 -10.66
CA LEU A 45 35.54 -23.34 -11.52
C LEU A 45 34.80 -22.25 -12.31
N GLY A 46 33.83 -21.58 -11.66
CA GLY A 46 33.01 -20.52 -12.27
C GLY A 46 31.75 -21.01 -12.99
N LYS A 47 31.60 -22.29 -13.30
CA LYS A 47 30.36 -22.85 -13.88
C LYS A 47 29.35 -23.12 -12.77
N VAL A 48 28.16 -22.56 -12.88
CA VAL A 48 27.06 -22.78 -11.94
C VAL A 48 26.48 -24.18 -12.12
N SER A 49 26.22 -24.88 -11.03
CA SER A 49 25.49 -26.15 -11.05
C SER A 49 24.00 -25.86 -11.21
N ASP A 50 23.31 -26.61 -12.08
CA ASP A 50 21.88 -26.42 -12.35
C ASP A 50 21.00 -26.85 -11.16
N GLU A 51 21.51 -27.72 -10.29
CA GLU A 51 20.79 -28.20 -9.11
C GLU A 51 21.11 -27.37 -7.87
N PRO A 52 20.11 -26.71 -7.25
CA PRO A 52 20.29 -26.02 -5.99
C PRO A 52 20.44 -27.02 -4.83
N ARG A 53 21.28 -26.69 -3.86
CA ARG A 53 21.47 -27.51 -2.64
C ARG A 53 20.43 -27.14 -1.60
N GLN A 54 19.74 -28.15 -1.10
CA GLN A 54 18.70 -28.02 -0.08
C GLN A 54 19.30 -27.66 1.28
N PRO A 55 18.51 -27.08 2.20
CA PRO A 55 18.94 -26.84 3.58
C PRO A 55 19.46 -28.10 4.26
N GLY A 56 20.50 -27.95 5.04
CA GLY A 56 21.16 -29.02 5.77
C GLY A 56 22.62 -29.20 5.39
N LEU A 57 23.17 -30.35 5.76
CA LEU A 57 24.55 -30.73 5.48
C LEU A 57 24.69 -31.17 4.01
N ASN A 58 25.61 -30.54 3.31
CA ASN A 58 25.89 -30.80 1.89
C ASN A 58 27.39 -31.06 1.69
N LEU A 59 27.73 -31.67 0.55
CA LEU A 59 29.09 -31.93 0.15
C LEU A 59 29.49 -31.08 -1.05
N LYS A 60 30.73 -30.58 -1.01
CA LYS A 60 31.40 -29.91 -2.13
C LYS A 60 32.80 -30.45 -2.34
N ILE A 61 33.34 -30.31 -3.54
CA ILE A 61 34.72 -30.61 -3.83
C ILE A 61 35.59 -29.45 -3.37
N PRO A 62 36.46 -29.63 -2.35
CA PRO A 62 37.32 -28.56 -1.89
C PRO A 62 38.22 -28.04 -3.01
N PHE A 63 38.56 -26.75 -2.96
CA PHE A 63 39.42 -26.04 -3.92
C PHE A 63 38.78 -25.83 -5.31
N LEU A 64 37.88 -26.71 -5.77
CA LEU A 64 37.23 -26.65 -7.08
C LEU A 64 35.84 -26.00 -7.04
N GLN A 65 35.14 -26.14 -5.91
CA GLN A 65 33.78 -25.66 -5.77
C GLN A 65 33.66 -24.55 -4.73
N SER A 66 32.92 -23.50 -5.10
CA SER A 66 32.48 -22.44 -4.21
C SER A 66 30.98 -22.55 -4.00
N THR A 67 30.49 -22.08 -2.86
CA THR A 67 29.08 -22.15 -2.47
C THR A 67 28.57 -20.75 -2.14
N HIS A 68 27.37 -20.43 -2.62
CA HIS A 68 26.68 -19.17 -2.36
C HIS A 68 25.26 -19.48 -1.86
N SER A 69 24.81 -18.74 -0.85
CA SER A 69 23.47 -18.93 -0.29
C SER A 69 22.51 -17.84 -0.76
N PHE A 70 21.29 -18.25 -1.14
CA PHE A 70 20.17 -17.36 -1.42
C PHE A 70 19.07 -17.58 -0.40
N SER A 71 18.58 -16.50 0.21
CA SER A 71 17.39 -16.57 1.03
C SER A 71 16.15 -16.76 0.17
N VAL A 72 15.37 -17.79 0.50
CA VAL A 72 14.08 -18.10 -0.13
C VAL A 72 12.90 -17.72 0.76
N ARG A 73 13.19 -17.09 1.91
CA ARG A 73 12.19 -16.53 2.81
C ARG A 73 11.51 -15.34 2.16
N THR A 74 10.28 -15.07 2.58
CA THR A 74 9.58 -13.86 2.15
C THR A 74 10.35 -12.64 2.62
N GLN A 75 10.78 -11.82 1.66
CA GLN A 75 11.38 -10.52 1.89
C GLN A 75 10.28 -9.47 1.94
N VAL A 76 10.41 -8.48 2.85
CA VAL A 76 9.48 -7.37 3.02
C VAL A 76 10.28 -6.09 2.89
N ILE A 77 10.09 -5.37 1.79
CA ILE A 77 10.90 -4.20 1.47
C ILE A 77 9.98 -3.00 1.23
N PRO A 78 10.09 -1.95 2.06
CA PRO A 78 9.41 -0.68 1.81
C PRO A 78 10.17 0.12 0.76
N GLU A 79 9.45 0.61 -0.25
CA GLU A 79 9.96 1.47 -1.33
C GLU A 79 9.20 2.78 -1.32
N LYS A 80 9.90 3.89 -1.14
CA LYS A 80 9.33 5.22 -1.29
C LYS A 80 9.30 5.59 -2.77
N PHE A 81 8.17 6.08 -3.23
CA PHE A 81 8.03 6.50 -4.61
C PHE A 81 7.28 7.82 -4.72
N SER A 82 7.57 8.54 -5.78
CA SER A 82 6.82 9.72 -6.21
C SER A 82 6.32 9.50 -7.63
N THR A 83 5.09 9.88 -7.89
CA THR A 83 4.46 9.76 -9.20
C THR A 83 3.47 10.88 -9.45
N LEU A 84 3.10 11.05 -10.74
CA LEU A 84 2.05 11.96 -11.15
C LEU A 84 0.73 11.21 -11.33
N THR A 85 -0.34 11.84 -10.92
CA THR A 85 -1.72 11.42 -11.19
C THR A 85 -2.15 11.85 -12.59
N LYS A 86 -3.35 11.45 -13.03
CA LYS A 86 -3.94 11.84 -14.32
C LYS A 86 -4.13 13.37 -14.43
N ASP A 87 -4.45 14.02 -13.34
CA ASP A 87 -4.61 15.47 -13.21
C ASP A 87 -3.28 16.20 -12.89
N LEU A 88 -2.14 15.54 -13.15
CA LEU A 88 -0.78 16.07 -13.01
C LEU A 88 -0.39 16.49 -11.60
N GLN A 89 -1.05 15.94 -10.58
CA GLN A 89 -0.68 16.17 -9.19
C GLN A 89 0.44 15.22 -8.78
N VAL A 90 1.40 15.73 -8.01
CA VAL A 90 2.47 14.91 -7.44
C VAL A 90 1.95 14.24 -6.18
N ILE A 91 2.09 12.94 -6.09
CA ILE A 91 1.86 12.15 -4.89
C ILE A 91 3.12 11.43 -4.47
N GLU A 92 3.33 11.34 -3.17
CA GLU A 92 4.38 10.55 -2.55
C GLU A 92 3.75 9.49 -1.65
N ALA A 93 4.26 8.27 -1.73
CA ALA A 93 3.79 7.18 -0.90
C ALA A 93 4.89 6.14 -0.69
N THR A 94 4.61 5.18 0.19
CA THR A 94 5.49 4.03 0.43
C THR A 94 4.77 2.76 0.00
N ALA A 95 5.36 2.02 -0.93
CA ALA A 95 4.90 0.70 -1.33
C ALA A 95 5.75 -0.37 -0.66
N THR A 96 5.15 -1.20 0.18
CA THR A 96 5.84 -2.32 0.82
C THR A 96 5.54 -3.60 0.04
N VAL A 97 6.53 -4.07 -0.71
CA VAL A 97 6.40 -5.31 -1.48
C VAL A 97 6.85 -6.52 -0.64
N LYS A 98 6.04 -7.57 -0.66
CA LYS A 98 6.33 -8.87 -0.04
C LYS A 98 6.56 -9.88 -1.16
N TYR A 99 7.78 -10.39 -1.28
CA TYR A 99 8.13 -11.35 -2.32
C TYR A 99 9.04 -12.46 -1.81
N ALA A 100 9.09 -13.56 -2.53
CA ALA A 100 10.03 -14.65 -2.29
C ALA A 100 10.62 -15.13 -3.62
N VAL A 101 11.82 -15.69 -3.55
CA VAL A 101 12.50 -16.33 -4.68
C VAL A 101 12.17 -17.82 -4.69
N LYS A 102 11.92 -18.39 -5.88
CA LYS A 102 11.73 -19.84 -6.02
C LYS A 102 13.07 -20.57 -5.81
N PRO A 103 13.13 -21.53 -4.91
CA PRO A 103 14.38 -22.27 -4.63
C PRO A 103 14.98 -22.94 -5.86
N SER A 104 14.15 -23.50 -6.74
CA SER A 104 14.57 -24.18 -7.97
C SER A 104 15.30 -23.28 -8.95
N GLU A 105 15.00 -21.99 -8.94
CA GLU A 105 15.53 -21.01 -9.87
C GLU A 105 16.81 -20.30 -9.37
N ALA A 106 17.26 -20.58 -8.15
CA ALA A 106 18.42 -19.93 -7.56
C ALA A 106 19.70 -20.06 -8.42
N PRO A 107 20.03 -21.20 -9.03
CA PRO A 107 21.18 -21.31 -9.91
C PRO A 107 21.09 -20.41 -11.15
N ARG A 108 19.91 -20.34 -11.77
CA ARG A 108 19.65 -19.49 -12.92
C ARG A 108 19.76 -18.01 -12.55
N ILE A 109 19.20 -17.62 -11.41
CA ILE A 109 19.31 -16.24 -10.92
C ILE A 109 20.78 -15.87 -10.71
N TYR A 110 21.53 -16.74 -10.03
CA TYR A 110 22.95 -16.53 -9.77
C TYR A 110 23.76 -16.36 -11.04
N SER A 111 23.50 -17.18 -12.06
CA SER A 111 24.27 -17.14 -13.31
C SER A 111 23.93 -15.95 -14.21
N THR A 112 22.69 -15.44 -14.19
CA THR A 112 22.21 -14.50 -15.23
C THR A 112 21.73 -13.15 -14.69
N ILE A 113 21.39 -13.05 -13.40
CA ILE A 113 20.68 -11.87 -12.89
C ILE A 113 21.43 -11.20 -11.75
N ALA A 114 21.67 -11.94 -10.67
CA ALA A 114 22.15 -11.37 -9.42
C ALA A 114 22.80 -12.42 -8.52
N THR A 115 23.83 -12.01 -7.83
CA THR A 115 24.60 -12.88 -6.92
C THR A 115 24.01 -12.96 -5.52
N ASP A 116 23.06 -12.08 -5.18
CA ASP A 116 22.41 -12.00 -3.88
C ASP A 116 20.98 -11.43 -3.97
N ASN A 117 20.23 -11.53 -2.87
CA ASN A 117 18.83 -11.08 -2.81
C ASN A 117 18.68 -9.55 -2.99
N SER A 118 19.64 -8.75 -2.53
CA SER A 118 19.57 -7.29 -2.67
C SER A 118 19.71 -6.87 -4.12
N ALA A 119 20.58 -7.54 -4.87
CA ALA A 119 20.75 -7.32 -6.30
C ALA A 119 19.52 -7.78 -7.11
N ILE A 120 18.81 -8.84 -6.71
CA ILE A 120 17.53 -9.24 -7.31
C ILE A 120 16.52 -8.10 -7.14
N TYR A 121 16.41 -7.56 -5.92
CA TYR A 121 15.52 -6.45 -5.65
C TYR A 121 15.81 -5.25 -6.56
N ALA A 122 17.04 -4.77 -6.53
CA ALA A 122 17.43 -3.56 -7.26
C ALA A 122 17.33 -3.68 -8.78
N ARG A 123 17.59 -4.88 -9.33
CA ARG A 123 17.62 -5.09 -10.79
C ARG A 123 16.29 -5.50 -11.39
N VAL A 124 15.42 -6.16 -10.62
CA VAL A 124 14.19 -6.75 -11.13
C VAL A 124 12.95 -6.25 -10.42
N ILE A 125 12.91 -6.35 -9.07
CA ILE A 125 11.71 -6.05 -8.31
C ILE A 125 11.41 -4.56 -8.31
N GLN A 126 12.37 -3.74 -7.92
CA GLN A 126 12.21 -2.30 -7.78
C GLN A 126 11.79 -1.62 -9.11
N PRO A 127 12.44 -1.86 -10.26
CA PRO A 127 12.01 -1.24 -11.51
C PRO A 127 10.62 -1.67 -11.96
N SER A 128 10.27 -2.96 -11.78
CA SER A 128 8.95 -3.50 -12.11
C SER A 128 7.86 -2.94 -11.20
N LEU A 129 8.15 -2.83 -9.91
CA LEU A 129 7.28 -2.22 -8.92
C LEU A 129 6.99 -0.75 -9.26
N LEU A 130 8.04 0.05 -9.46
CA LEU A 130 7.91 1.47 -9.79
C LEU A 130 7.18 1.71 -11.12
N LYS A 131 7.44 0.87 -12.13
CA LYS A 131 6.73 0.91 -13.42
C LYS A 131 5.23 0.67 -13.23
N SER A 132 4.86 -0.36 -12.49
CA SER A 132 3.46 -0.70 -12.24
C SER A 132 2.75 0.37 -11.41
N LEU A 133 3.38 0.87 -10.35
CA LEU A 133 2.87 1.98 -9.54
C LEU A 133 2.57 3.21 -10.41
N LYS A 134 3.56 3.68 -11.17
CA LYS A 134 3.41 4.83 -12.06
C LYS A 134 2.33 4.61 -13.11
N SER A 135 2.26 3.42 -13.70
CA SER A 135 1.26 3.08 -14.71
C SER A 135 -0.18 3.09 -14.18
N VAL A 136 -0.40 2.68 -12.94
CA VAL A 136 -1.74 2.70 -12.34
C VAL A 136 -2.10 4.11 -11.91
N PHE A 137 -1.27 4.75 -11.09
CA PHE A 137 -1.58 6.07 -10.53
C PHE A 137 -1.79 7.15 -11.60
N SER A 138 -1.06 7.09 -12.73
CA SER A 138 -1.23 8.04 -13.84
C SER A 138 -2.58 7.93 -14.59
N LYS A 139 -3.37 6.91 -14.34
CA LYS A 139 -4.70 6.73 -14.96
C LYS A 139 -5.83 7.36 -14.17
N TYR A 140 -5.62 7.66 -12.90
CA TYR A 140 -6.63 8.14 -11.98
C TYR A 140 -6.35 9.54 -11.49
N GLU A 141 -7.40 10.31 -11.26
CA GLU A 141 -7.34 11.63 -10.64
C GLU A 141 -7.11 11.49 -9.14
N LEU A 142 -6.49 12.46 -8.52
CA LEU A 142 -6.14 12.43 -7.10
C LEU A 142 -7.38 12.25 -6.21
N ASP A 143 -8.48 12.89 -6.54
CA ASP A 143 -9.75 12.75 -5.82
C ASP A 143 -10.24 11.28 -5.84
N THR A 144 -10.17 10.62 -6.99
CA THR A 144 -10.51 9.20 -7.13
C THR A 144 -9.56 8.31 -6.31
N ILE A 145 -8.26 8.60 -6.32
CA ILE A 145 -7.26 7.85 -5.54
C ILE A 145 -7.56 7.96 -4.04
N ALA A 146 -7.93 9.16 -3.57
CA ALA A 146 -8.20 9.41 -2.17
C ALA A 146 -9.53 8.79 -1.69
N THR A 147 -10.56 8.78 -2.55
CA THR A 147 -11.92 8.30 -2.20
C THR A 147 -12.08 6.79 -2.38
N ASP A 148 -11.38 6.19 -3.36
CA ASP A 148 -11.49 4.76 -3.70
C ASP A 148 -10.15 4.02 -3.49
N TRP A 149 -9.48 4.31 -2.40
CA TRP A 149 -8.16 3.80 -2.07
C TRP A 149 -8.03 2.28 -2.13
N ASN A 150 -9.04 1.55 -1.64
CA ASN A 150 -9.01 0.08 -1.61
C ASN A 150 -9.00 -0.54 -3.00
N ASN A 151 -9.80 0.00 -3.92
CA ASN A 151 -9.84 -0.44 -5.31
C ASN A 151 -8.52 -0.12 -6.02
N ILE A 152 -8.02 1.09 -5.86
CA ILE A 152 -6.73 1.50 -6.44
C ILE A 152 -5.58 0.61 -5.94
N SER A 153 -5.53 0.33 -4.63
CA SER A 153 -4.53 -0.57 -4.04
C SER A 153 -4.60 -1.98 -4.63
N SER A 154 -5.81 -2.50 -4.84
CA SER A 154 -6.02 -3.81 -5.47
C SER A 154 -5.55 -3.84 -6.93
N LEU A 155 -5.84 -2.79 -7.70
CA LEU A 155 -5.38 -2.65 -9.09
C LEU A 155 -3.85 -2.54 -9.18
N VAL A 156 -3.24 -1.83 -8.25
CA VAL A 156 -1.77 -1.76 -8.16
C VAL A 156 -1.19 -3.13 -7.85
N GLN A 157 -1.75 -3.84 -6.86
CA GLN A 157 -1.29 -5.18 -6.51
C GLN A 157 -1.41 -6.14 -7.69
N GLU A 158 -2.51 -6.10 -8.42
CA GLU A 158 -2.71 -6.90 -9.63
C GLU A 158 -1.69 -6.55 -10.70
N SER A 159 -1.49 -5.26 -11.00
CA SER A 159 -0.52 -4.79 -11.99
C SER A 159 0.91 -5.20 -11.65
N VAL A 160 1.32 -5.08 -10.38
CA VAL A 160 2.64 -5.52 -9.89
C VAL A 160 2.78 -7.03 -10.00
N SER A 161 1.74 -7.79 -9.62
CA SER A 161 1.76 -9.25 -9.72
C SER A 161 1.88 -9.71 -11.17
N GLN A 162 1.16 -9.09 -12.10
CA GLN A 162 1.25 -9.39 -13.53
C GLN A 162 2.62 -9.05 -14.10
N GLU A 163 3.19 -7.89 -13.75
CA GLU A 163 4.51 -7.49 -14.24
C GLU A 163 5.61 -8.42 -13.72
N LEU A 164 5.56 -8.78 -12.43
CA LEU A 164 6.54 -9.66 -11.81
C LEU A 164 6.34 -11.14 -12.16
N SER A 165 5.14 -11.57 -12.56
CA SER A 165 4.89 -12.95 -13.03
C SER A 165 5.61 -13.29 -14.34
N LYS A 166 6.06 -12.28 -15.09
CA LYS A 166 6.93 -12.46 -16.27
C LYS A 166 8.30 -13.05 -15.91
N PHE A 167 8.65 -12.94 -14.64
CA PHE A 167 9.88 -13.50 -14.08
C PHE A 167 9.50 -14.75 -13.28
N ASP A 168 9.69 -15.92 -13.87
CA ASP A 168 9.29 -17.22 -13.28
C ASP A 168 9.93 -17.51 -11.92
N TYR A 169 11.01 -16.83 -11.58
CA TYR A 169 11.79 -17.03 -10.36
C TYR A 169 11.33 -16.20 -9.16
N VAL A 170 10.39 -15.24 -9.34
CA VAL A 170 9.84 -14.39 -8.27
C VAL A 170 8.39 -14.74 -8.00
N VAL A 171 8.02 -14.83 -6.73
CA VAL A 171 6.64 -14.98 -6.27
C VAL A 171 6.27 -13.77 -5.42
N VAL A 172 5.33 -12.97 -5.88
CA VAL A 172 4.75 -11.87 -5.10
C VAL A 172 3.78 -12.45 -4.08
N ARG A 173 3.96 -12.12 -2.81
CA ARG A 173 3.11 -12.55 -1.68
C ARG A 173 2.09 -11.50 -1.28
N GLY A 174 2.37 -10.24 -1.59
CA GLY A 174 1.50 -9.11 -1.30
C GLY A 174 2.18 -7.78 -1.55
N LEU A 175 1.36 -6.74 -1.58
CA LEU A 175 1.77 -5.36 -1.72
C LEU A 175 0.89 -4.51 -0.81
N ASP A 176 1.50 -3.71 0.05
CA ASP A 176 0.81 -2.74 0.88
C ASP A 176 1.27 -1.33 0.46
N ILE A 177 0.33 -0.41 0.29
CA ILE A 177 0.65 0.99 -0.01
C ILE A 177 0.18 1.84 1.17
N THR A 178 1.08 2.63 1.72
CA THR A 178 0.86 3.44 2.93
C THR A 178 1.44 4.83 2.77
N GLY A 179 1.05 5.75 3.66
CA GLY A 179 1.68 7.05 3.78
C GLY A 179 1.48 7.96 2.56
N LEU A 180 0.28 7.93 1.97
CA LEU A 180 -0.06 8.85 0.88
C LEU A 180 0.08 10.30 1.34
N GLN A 181 1.01 11.02 0.75
CA GLN A 181 1.22 12.45 0.97
C GLN A 181 0.85 13.21 -0.30
N ILE A 182 0.10 14.27 -0.12
CA ILE A 182 -0.38 15.15 -1.17
C ILE A 182 0.24 16.53 -0.93
N ALA A 183 0.56 17.26 -1.99
CA ALA A 183 1.08 18.61 -1.87
C ALA A 183 0.11 19.51 -1.06
N GLU A 184 0.64 20.31 -0.13
CA GLU A 184 -0.15 21.12 0.81
C GLU A 184 -1.03 22.13 0.08
N GLU A 185 -0.51 22.72 -1.00
CA GLU A 185 -1.26 23.67 -1.84
C GLU A 185 -2.51 23.03 -2.45
N TYR A 186 -2.41 21.76 -2.87
CA TYR A 186 -3.54 21.04 -3.44
C TYR A 186 -4.57 20.66 -2.36
N ARG A 187 -4.11 20.29 -1.15
CA ARG A 187 -4.99 20.04 -0.01
C ARG A 187 -5.81 21.27 0.32
N ALA A 188 -5.16 22.43 0.42
CA ALA A 188 -5.83 23.70 0.67
C ALA A 188 -6.86 24.05 -0.44
N ALA A 189 -6.53 23.79 -1.70
CA ALA A 189 -7.45 24.00 -2.82
C ALA A 189 -8.68 23.09 -2.77
N ILE A 190 -8.49 21.80 -2.40
CA ILE A 190 -9.62 20.87 -2.19
C ILE A 190 -10.51 21.32 -1.03
N GLU A 191 -9.93 21.73 0.10
CA GLU A 191 -10.69 22.23 1.24
C GLU A 191 -11.54 23.46 0.86
N GLN A 192 -10.96 24.41 0.13
CA GLN A 192 -11.70 25.57 -0.37
C GLN A 192 -12.83 25.16 -1.33
N LYS A 193 -12.58 24.23 -2.24
CA LYS A 193 -13.60 23.70 -3.15
C LYS A 193 -14.75 23.03 -2.38
N GLN A 194 -14.43 22.23 -1.36
CA GLN A 194 -15.44 21.57 -0.52
C GLN A 194 -16.27 22.59 0.27
N ILE A 195 -15.63 23.60 0.84
CA ILE A 195 -16.32 24.71 1.53
C ILE A 195 -17.27 25.42 0.57
N ALA A 196 -16.80 25.76 -0.63
CA ALA A 196 -17.63 26.43 -1.65
C ALA A 196 -18.81 25.54 -2.10
N GLN A 197 -18.61 24.22 -2.28
CA GLN A 197 -19.67 23.28 -2.60
C GLN A 197 -20.71 23.16 -1.48
N GLN A 198 -20.28 23.12 -0.22
CA GLN A 198 -21.18 23.10 0.93
C GLN A 198 -21.99 24.41 1.05
N GLN A 199 -21.36 25.54 0.80
CA GLN A 199 -22.06 26.84 0.78
C GLN A 199 -23.12 26.88 -0.33
N LEU A 200 -22.78 26.40 -1.53
CA LEU A 200 -23.73 26.32 -2.63
C LEU A 200 -24.92 25.39 -2.31
N LEU A 201 -24.62 24.24 -1.67
CA LEU A 201 -25.66 23.29 -1.25
C LEU A 201 -26.57 23.91 -0.18
N ARG A 202 -26.01 24.60 0.82
CA ARG A 202 -26.78 25.34 1.83
C ARG A 202 -27.67 26.40 1.20
N ALA A 203 -27.13 27.23 0.30
CA ALA A 203 -27.89 28.27 -0.39
C ALA A 203 -29.05 27.65 -1.21
N LYS A 204 -28.82 26.55 -1.92
CA LYS A 204 -29.89 25.83 -2.64
C LYS A 204 -30.96 25.30 -1.69
N THR A 205 -30.56 24.73 -0.56
CA THR A 205 -31.49 24.23 0.45
C THR A 205 -32.31 25.38 1.07
N GLU A 206 -31.70 26.52 1.37
CA GLU A 206 -32.38 27.71 1.87
C GLU A 206 -33.41 28.23 0.86
N VAL A 207 -33.07 28.31 -0.43
CA VAL A 207 -34.02 28.68 -1.49
C VAL A 207 -35.19 27.69 -1.54
N GLN A 208 -34.94 26.38 -1.49
CA GLN A 208 -35.99 25.37 -1.48
C GLN A 208 -36.90 25.47 -0.25
N ILE A 209 -36.35 25.77 0.93
CA ILE A 209 -37.10 26.00 2.15
C ILE A 209 -37.98 27.23 1.97
N ALA A 210 -37.40 28.35 1.49
CA ALA A 210 -38.15 29.58 1.24
C ALA A 210 -39.28 29.39 0.20
N GLU A 211 -39.04 28.63 -0.86
CA GLU A 211 -40.09 28.28 -1.85
C GLU A 211 -41.20 27.42 -1.21
N GLN A 212 -40.88 26.44 -0.40
CA GLN A 212 -41.87 25.64 0.31
C GLN A 212 -42.66 26.46 1.33
N GLU A 213 -42.01 27.39 2.03
CA GLU A 213 -42.67 28.32 2.94
C GLU A 213 -43.62 29.27 2.17
N ALA A 214 -43.18 29.81 1.03
CA ALA A 214 -44.01 30.67 0.19
C ALA A 214 -45.27 29.90 -0.32
N ILE A 215 -45.11 28.67 -0.79
CA ILE A 215 -46.24 27.81 -1.20
C ILE A 215 -47.18 27.53 -0.02
N LYS A 216 -46.60 27.28 1.15
CA LYS A 216 -47.39 27.09 2.39
C LYS A 216 -48.17 28.29 2.75
N PHE A 217 -47.57 29.51 2.71
CA PHE A 217 -48.26 30.75 2.97
C PHE A 217 -49.33 31.05 1.90
N GLU A 218 -49.07 30.80 0.64
CA GLU A 218 -50.04 30.99 -0.44
C GLU A 218 -51.25 30.06 -0.25
N THR A 219 -50.99 28.78 0.08
CA THR A 219 -52.06 27.77 0.34
C THR A 219 -52.87 28.18 1.58
N LEU A 220 -52.21 28.60 2.64
CA LEU A 220 -52.90 29.14 3.83
C LEU A 220 -53.70 30.38 3.50
N SER A 221 -53.14 31.33 2.75
CA SER A 221 -53.85 32.54 2.32
C SER A 221 -55.12 32.25 1.50
N ARG A 222 -55.05 31.27 0.60
CA ARG A 222 -56.22 30.84 -0.18
C ARG A 222 -57.29 30.10 0.64
N SER A 223 -56.86 29.42 1.73
CA SER A 223 -57.75 28.67 2.62
C SER A 223 -58.25 29.47 3.82
N LEU A 224 -57.68 30.66 4.08
CA LEU A 224 -58.05 31.52 5.19
C LEU A 224 -59.40 32.21 4.92
N ASN A 225 -60.45 31.56 5.30
CA ASN A 225 -61.76 32.19 5.51
C ASN A 225 -61.72 32.97 6.85
N ASN A 226 -62.54 34.01 6.99
CA ASN A 226 -62.57 34.82 8.22
C ASN A 226 -62.73 34.00 9.50
N SER A 227 -63.39 32.86 9.43
CA SER A 227 -63.58 31.93 10.52
C SER A 227 -62.27 31.22 10.98
N VAL A 228 -61.39 30.94 10.02
CA VAL A 228 -60.08 30.28 10.30
C VAL A 228 -59.10 31.29 10.87
N LEU A 229 -59.10 32.51 10.37
CA LEU A 229 -58.31 33.64 10.95
C LEU A 229 -58.70 33.91 12.39
N TYR A 230 -59.99 33.88 12.70
CA TYR A 230 -60.48 34.07 14.05
C TYR A 230 -60.06 32.93 14.98
N LYS A 231 -60.09 31.70 14.53
CA LYS A 231 -59.64 30.52 15.29
C LYS A 231 -58.13 30.58 15.58
N LEU A 232 -57.28 30.88 14.59
CA LEU A 232 -55.85 31.06 14.75
C LEU A 232 -55.46 32.20 15.68
N PHE A 233 -56.29 33.26 15.68
CA PHE A 233 -56.13 34.34 16.62
C PHE A 233 -56.46 33.92 18.06
N LEU A 234 -57.55 33.17 18.26
CA LEU A 234 -57.94 32.65 19.57
C LEU A 234 -56.92 31.64 20.11
N ASP A 235 -56.32 30.81 19.28
CA ASP A 235 -55.29 29.83 19.69
C ASP A 235 -53.98 30.46 20.16
N LYS A 236 -53.70 31.70 19.71
CA LYS A 236 -52.49 32.45 20.10
C LYS A 236 -52.77 33.54 21.14
N TRP A 237 -54.00 33.76 21.50
CA TRP A 237 -54.37 34.81 22.46
C TRP A 237 -54.04 34.41 23.89
N ASP A 238 -53.29 35.26 24.56
CA ASP A 238 -52.82 35.06 25.94
C ASP A 238 -53.91 35.31 27.04
N GLY A 239 -55.13 35.68 26.62
CA GLY A 239 -56.24 35.99 27.52
C GLY A 239 -56.16 37.30 28.28
N GLN A 240 -55.09 38.07 28.12
CA GLN A 240 -54.88 39.33 28.86
C GLN A 240 -55.06 40.58 27.99
N THR A 241 -54.89 40.47 26.69
CA THR A 241 -54.99 41.61 25.76
C THR A 241 -56.47 41.80 25.37
N GLN A 242 -56.97 43.04 25.54
CA GLN A 242 -58.37 43.36 25.19
C GLN A 242 -58.53 43.46 23.66
N VAL A 243 -59.31 42.51 23.11
CA VAL A 243 -59.56 42.44 21.68
C VAL A 243 -60.90 43.11 21.35
N VAL A 244 -60.85 44.08 20.47
CA VAL A 244 -62.08 44.66 19.91
C VAL A 244 -62.42 43.98 18.60
N PRO A 245 -63.48 43.14 18.54
CA PRO A 245 -63.89 42.53 17.28
C PRO A 245 -64.45 43.61 16.36
N SER A 246 -63.83 43.87 15.19
CA SER A 246 -64.39 44.68 14.13
C SER A 246 -65.46 43.89 13.37
N PHE A 247 -66.71 44.24 13.53
CA PHE A 247 -67.82 43.61 12.82
C PHE A 247 -68.00 44.20 11.40
N ALA A 248 -68.23 43.29 10.51
CA ALA A 248 -68.79 43.40 9.20
C ALA A 248 -68.12 44.35 8.19
N GLY A 249 -67.33 43.78 7.27
CA GLY A 249 -67.13 44.30 5.92
C GLY A 249 -65.94 45.21 5.70
N ALA A 250 -65.10 45.42 6.69
CA ALA A 250 -63.85 46.20 6.51
C ALA A 250 -62.66 45.24 6.48
N SER A 251 -61.82 45.35 5.46
CA SER A 251 -60.52 44.70 5.28
C SER A 251 -59.39 45.16 6.24
N THR A 252 -59.78 45.56 7.44
CA THR A 252 -58.82 46.03 8.49
C THR A 252 -58.65 44.96 9.57
N PRO A 253 -57.43 44.56 9.88
CA PRO A 253 -57.18 43.65 10.99
C PRO A 253 -57.60 44.22 12.34
N PRO A 254 -57.92 43.37 13.35
CA PRO A 254 -58.31 43.84 14.67
C PRO A 254 -57.21 44.70 15.31
N VAL A 255 -57.57 45.85 15.83
CA VAL A 255 -56.64 46.76 16.49
C VAL A 255 -56.43 46.28 17.94
N ILE A 256 -55.19 45.95 18.26
CA ILE A 256 -54.77 45.64 19.63
C ILE A 256 -54.56 46.95 20.37
N VAL A 257 -55.41 47.27 21.36
CA VAL A 257 -55.24 48.43 22.26
C VAL A 257 -54.44 47.95 23.47
N GLY A 258 -53.15 48.32 23.51
CA GLY A 258 -52.33 48.12 24.70
C GLY A 258 -52.80 49.02 25.84
N ARG A 259 -52.87 48.46 27.03
CA ARG A 259 -53.16 49.18 28.28
C ARG A 259 -51.85 49.78 28.77
N ASN A 260 -51.80 51.11 28.99
CA ASN A 260 -50.72 51.79 29.73
C ASN A 260 -50.75 51.38 31.21
#